data_605652341c13cfb0ff104517813d50bb
#
_entry.id   605652341c13cfb0ff104517813d50bb
#
_cell.length_a   1.000
_cell.length_b   1.000
_cell.length_c   1.000
_cell.angle_alpha   90.00
_cell.angle_beta   90.00
_cell.angle_gamma   90.00
#
_symmetry.space_group_name_H-M   'P 1'
#
loop_
_entity.id
_entity.type
_entity.pdbx_description
1 polymer ?
#
loop_
_entity_poly.entity_id
_entity_poly.type
_entity_poly.pdbx_seq_one_letter_code
_entity_poly.pdbx_strand_id
1 'polypeptide(L)'
;MLKLKRSKADDSGSALRRALGNFDPPTIPGLVTTAIEQVSSPDCDMRQVADTVGRDPGLSARLLSVVNSAAYAPRNPIVGVAQAVTMFGKNQLESMLISVAASRVATAKPTPGFDMNRFWQVAAWRASAAAALSKRVDRARNSENFS
;
A
#
# COMPACT_ATOMS: atom_id res chain seq x y z
N MET A 1 37.03 -30.60 10.97
CA MET A 1 35.65 -30.96 10.67
C MET A 1 34.74 -30.09 11.52
N LEU A 2 34.37 -28.90 11.03
CA LEU A 2 33.50 -27.95 11.76
C LEU A 2 32.03 -28.29 11.44
N LYS A 3 31.28 -28.80 12.42
CA LYS A 3 29.82 -28.91 12.34
C LYS A 3 29.24 -27.51 12.49
N LEU A 4 28.76 -26.91 11.39
CA LEU A 4 27.96 -25.68 11.44
C LEU A 4 26.69 -25.94 12.28
N LYS A 5 26.55 -25.20 13.35
CA LYS A 5 25.41 -25.16 14.25
C LYS A 5 24.20 -24.62 13.42
N ARG A 6 23.23 -25.48 13.12
CA ARG A 6 21.98 -25.07 12.45
C ARG A 6 21.30 -23.97 13.28
N SER A 7 21.01 -22.86 12.62
CA SER A 7 20.56 -21.61 13.18
C SER A 7 19.22 -21.75 13.94
N LYS A 8 19.15 -21.06 15.07
CA LYS A 8 17.97 -20.90 15.94
C LYS A 8 16.72 -20.31 15.24
N ALA A 9 16.89 -19.78 14.02
CA ALA A 9 15.80 -19.25 13.18
C ALA A 9 14.86 -20.34 12.64
N ASP A 10 15.37 -21.55 12.42
CA ASP A 10 14.57 -22.67 11.86
C ASP A 10 13.61 -23.26 12.91
N ASP A 11 13.96 -23.15 14.19
CA ASP A 11 13.15 -23.68 15.31
C ASP A 11 11.97 -22.76 15.64
N SER A 12 12.13 -21.45 15.48
CA SER A 12 11.05 -20.46 15.69
C SER A 12 9.95 -20.58 14.63
N GLY A 13 10.31 -20.87 13.38
CA GLY A 13 9.35 -21.11 12.29
C GLY A 13 8.53 -22.37 12.47
N SER A 14 9.15 -23.43 13.01
CA SER A 14 8.48 -24.71 13.26
C SER A 14 7.55 -24.65 14.48
N ALA A 15 7.93 -23.90 15.52
CA ALA A 15 7.09 -23.65 16.68
C ALA A 15 5.87 -22.78 16.34
N LEU A 16 6.06 -21.75 15.50
CA LEU A 16 5.00 -20.88 15.02
C LEU A 16 3.98 -21.67 14.16
N ARG A 17 4.44 -22.51 13.23
CA ARG A 17 3.57 -23.39 12.42
C ARG A 17 2.78 -24.36 13.27
N ARG A 18 3.35 -24.92 14.33
CA ARG A 18 2.65 -25.80 15.27
C ARG A 18 1.58 -25.05 16.08
N ALA A 19 1.85 -23.82 16.48
CA ALA A 19 0.92 -22.98 17.23
C ALA A 19 -0.24 -22.46 16.35
N LEU A 20 0.04 -22.15 15.08
CA LEU A 20 -0.94 -21.59 14.13
C LEU A 20 -1.72 -22.69 13.35
N GLY A 21 -1.34 -23.96 13.48
CA GLY A 21 -1.97 -25.07 12.74
C GLY A 21 -1.86 -24.87 11.23
N ASN A 22 -2.97 -25.11 10.50
CA ASN A 22 -3.08 -24.86 9.05
C ASN A 22 -3.30 -23.39 8.69
N PHE A 23 -2.71 -22.44 9.43
CA PHE A 23 -2.77 -21.04 9.07
C PHE A 23 -1.90 -20.80 7.84
N ASP A 24 -2.56 -20.54 6.71
CA ASP A 24 -1.93 -20.09 5.49
C ASP A 24 -1.98 -18.55 5.48
N PRO A 25 -0.84 -17.87 5.67
CA PRO A 25 -0.83 -16.42 5.69
C PRO A 25 -1.30 -15.87 4.32
N PRO A 26 -2.16 -14.85 4.31
CA PRO A 26 -2.59 -14.23 3.08
C PRO A 26 -1.38 -13.66 2.32
N THR A 27 -1.22 -14.09 1.07
CA THR A 27 -0.13 -13.63 0.21
C THR A 27 -0.55 -12.38 -0.56
N ILE A 28 0.33 -11.38 -0.57
CA ILE A 28 0.20 -10.22 -1.45
C ILE A 28 0.55 -10.69 -2.87
N PRO A 29 -0.27 -10.40 -3.90
CA PRO A 29 0.06 -10.74 -5.28
C PRO A 29 1.43 -10.17 -5.68
N GLY A 30 2.26 -10.98 -6.33
CA GLY A 30 3.63 -10.62 -6.68
C GLY A 30 3.76 -9.31 -7.45
N LEU A 31 2.82 -9.00 -8.36
CA LEU A 31 2.81 -7.73 -9.09
C LEU A 31 2.66 -6.50 -8.19
N VAL A 32 1.86 -6.60 -7.10
CA VAL A 32 1.71 -5.50 -6.13
C VAL A 32 3.00 -5.30 -5.36
N THR A 33 3.64 -6.38 -4.92
CA THR A 33 4.92 -6.34 -4.21
C THR A 33 6.00 -5.74 -5.10
N THR A 34 6.13 -6.21 -6.34
CA THR A 34 7.09 -5.67 -7.32
C THR A 34 6.86 -4.18 -7.59
N ALA A 35 5.59 -3.75 -7.75
CA ALA A 35 5.28 -2.34 -7.96
C ALA A 35 5.65 -1.47 -6.74
N ILE A 36 5.45 -1.97 -5.51
CA ILE A 36 5.87 -1.28 -4.28
C ILE A 36 7.40 -1.17 -4.23
N GLU A 37 8.12 -2.25 -4.48
CA GLU A 37 9.59 -2.25 -4.49
C GLU A 37 10.15 -1.26 -5.51
N GLN A 38 9.60 -1.24 -6.73
CA GLN A 38 9.99 -0.31 -7.78
C GLN A 38 9.73 1.14 -7.41
N VAL A 39 8.53 1.45 -6.88
CA VAL A 39 8.16 2.83 -6.53
C VAL A 39 8.93 3.34 -5.30
N SER A 40 9.30 2.47 -4.37
CA SER A 40 10.07 2.83 -3.17
C SER A 40 11.56 3.02 -3.44
N SER A 41 12.06 2.53 -4.59
CA SER A 41 13.48 2.67 -4.96
C SER A 41 13.89 4.14 -5.08
N PRO A 42 15.11 4.53 -4.64
CA PRO A 42 15.69 5.84 -4.90
C PRO A 42 15.77 6.15 -6.39
N ASP A 43 16.13 5.14 -7.21
CA ASP A 43 16.27 5.24 -8.67
C ASP A 43 14.97 4.80 -9.39
N CYS A 44 13.82 5.18 -8.84
CA CYS A 44 12.52 4.77 -9.36
C CYS A 44 12.30 5.23 -10.79
N ASP A 45 12.15 4.26 -11.72
CA ASP A 45 11.67 4.53 -13.08
C ASP A 45 10.14 4.37 -13.14
N MET A 46 9.43 5.48 -13.22
CA MET A 46 7.97 5.52 -13.28
C MET A 46 7.38 4.82 -14.51
N ARG A 47 8.16 4.61 -15.57
CA ARG A 47 7.73 3.83 -16.74
C ARG A 47 7.67 2.35 -16.42
N GLN A 48 8.68 1.82 -15.74
CA GLN A 48 8.70 0.43 -15.28
C GLN A 48 7.56 0.16 -14.30
N VAL A 49 7.29 1.11 -13.39
CA VAL A 49 6.15 1.00 -12.47
C VAL A 49 4.84 0.98 -13.23
N ALA A 50 4.67 1.83 -14.26
CA ALA A 50 3.48 1.86 -15.09
C ALA A 50 3.26 0.53 -15.83
N ASP A 51 4.33 -0.08 -16.36
CA ASP A 51 4.28 -1.38 -17.03
C ASP A 51 3.86 -2.49 -16.04
N THR A 52 4.41 -2.46 -14.82
CA THR A 52 4.07 -3.44 -13.78
C THR A 52 2.60 -3.29 -13.34
N VAL A 53 2.14 -2.07 -13.09
CA VAL A 53 0.74 -1.77 -12.75
C VAL A 53 -0.19 -2.14 -13.91
N GLY A 54 0.22 -1.90 -15.16
CA GLY A 54 -0.55 -2.22 -16.35
C GLY A 54 -0.81 -3.72 -16.56
N ARG A 55 0.02 -4.59 -15.98
CA ARG A 55 -0.16 -6.05 -16.03
C ARG A 55 -1.25 -6.57 -15.07
N ASP A 56 -1.64 -5.77 -14.07
CA ASP A 56 -2.75 -6.12 -13.16
C ASP A 56 -3.98 -5.27 -13.49
N PRO A 57 -5.04 -5.87 -14.08
CA PRO A 57 -6.25 -5.14 -14.45
C PRO A 57 -6.94 -4.47 -13.25
N GLY A 58 -6.86 -5.08 -12.07
CA GLY A 58 -7.46 -4.53 -10.85
C GLY A 58 -6.72 -3.28 -10.35
N LEU A 59 -5.38 -3.28 -10.39
CA LEU A 59 -4.57 -2.10 -10.08
C LEU A 59 -4.81 -0.98 -11.10
N SER A 60 -4.81 -1.32 -12.39
CA SER A 60 -5.06 -0.39 -13.48
C SER A 60 -6.42 0.30 -13.34
N ALA A 61 -7.49 -0.48 -13.13
CA ALA A 61 -8.83 0.04 -12.96
C ALA A 61 -8.93 0.96 -11.73
N ARG A 62 -8.32 0.58 -10.60
CA ARG A 62 -8.32 1.37 -9.38
C ARG A 62 -7.55 2.68 -9.57
N LEU A 63 -6.38 2.66 -10.19
CA LEU A 63 -5.60 3.86 -10.48
C LEU A 63 -6.38 4.82 -11.39
N LEU A 64 -6.93 4.30 -12.51
CA LEU A 64 -7.72 5.09 -13.44
C LEU A 64 -8.97 5.68 -12.78
N SER A 65 -9.64 4.95 -11.90
CA SER A 65 -10.78 5.45 -11.13
C SER A 65 -10.40 6.62 -10.23
N VAL A 66 -9.25 6.53 -9.55
CA VAL A 66 -8.80 7.59 -8.64
C VAL A 66 -8.40 8.86 -9.40
N VAL A 67 -7.59 8.73 -10.46
CA VAL A 67 -7.13 9.90 -11.22
C VAL A 67 -8.25 10.60 -11.99
N ASN A 68 -9.32 9.88 -12.33
CA ASN A 68 -10.53 10.44 -12.95
C ASN A 68 -11.58 10.91 -11.93
N SER A 69 -11.30 10.82 -10.64
CA SER A 69 -12.21 11.28 -9.60
C SER A 69 -12.28 12.81 -9.54
N ALA A 70 -13.31 13.34 -8.89
CA ALA A 70 -13.48 14.78 -8.69
C ALA A 70 -12.31 15.44 -7.94
N ALA A 71 -11.51 14.67 -7.19
CA ALA A 71 -10.34 15.18 -6.48
C ALA A 71 -9.20 15.60 -7.42
N TYR A 72 -9.07 14.94 -8.57
CA TYR A 72 -8.06 15.26 -9.59
C TYR A 72 -8.65 16.08 -10.75
N ALA A 73 -9.95 15.92 -11.03
CA ALA A 73 -10.71 16.65 -12.02
C ALA A 73 -9.95 16.93 -13.33
N PRO A 74 -9.41 15.91 -14.03
CA PRO A 74 -8.70 16.11 -15.28
C PRO A 74 -9.64 16.68 -16.32
N ARG A 75 -9.15 17.58 -17.17
CA ARG A 75 -9.96 18.19 -18.25
C ARG A 75 -10.54 17.15 -19.22
N ASN A 76 -9.79 16.09 -19.49
CA ASN A 76 -10.20 14.95 -20.29
C ASN A 76 -9.99 13.65 -19.48
N PRO A 77 -10.86 12.65 -19.63
CA PRO A 77 -10.69 11.37 -18.96
C PRO A 77 -9.35 10.72 -19.33
N ILE A 78 -8.62 10.27 -18.31
CA ILE A 78 -7.36 9.55 -18.46
C ILE A 78 -7.70 8.07 -18.66
N VAL A 79 -7.26 7.51 -19.79
CA VAL A 79 -7.49 6.10 -20.14
C VAL A 79 -6.22 5.25 -20.13
N GLY A 80 -5.06 5.90 -20.14
CA GLY A 80 -3.75 5.22 -20.16
C GLY A 80 -3.12 5.11 -18.79
N VAL A 81 -2.65 3.90 -18.41
CA VAL A 81 -1.98 3.64 -17.11
C VAL A 81 -0.71 4.49 -16.96
N ALA A 82 0.09 4.63 -18.02
CA ALA A 82 1.32 5.42 -17.97
C ALA A 82 1.04 6.90 -17.67
N GLN A 83 0.01 7.46 -18.30
CA GLN A 83 -0.43 8.83 -18.04
C GLN A 83 -0.98 8.98 -16.60
N ALA A 84 -1.76 7.98 -16.15
CA ALA A 84 -2.29 7.95 -14.79
C ALA A 84 -1.19 7.90 -13.74
N VAL A 85 -0.18 7.06 -13.92
CA VAL A 85 1.00 6.95 -13.03
C VAL A 85 1.75 8.28 -12.95
N THR A 86 1.99 8.93 -14.09
CA THR A 86 2.66 10.24 -14.14
C THR A 86 1.88 11.33 -13.41
N MET A 87 0.55 11.38 -13.62
CA MET A 87 -0.31 12.36 -12.97
C MET A 87 -0.42 12.13 -11.46
N PHE A 88 -0.47 10.87 -11.05
CA PHE A 88 -0.61 10.49 -9.64
C PHE A 88 0.65 10.80 -8.84
N GLY A 89 1.81 10.60 -9.45
CA GLY A 89 3.13 10.83 -8.84
C GLY A 89 3.55 9.71 -7.90
N LYS A 90 4.87 9.68 -7.61
CA LYS A 90 5.54 8.62 -6.84
C LYS A 90 4.89 8.36 -5.47
N ASN A 91 4.80 9.38 -4.63
CA ASN A 91 4.38 9.23 -3.22
C ASN A 91 2.91 8.79 -3.09
N GLN A 92 2.05 9.29 -3.97
CA GLN A 92 0.63 8.93 -3.94
C GLN A 92 0.42 7.51 -4.48
N LEU A 93 1.18 7.12 -5.52
CA LEU A 93 1.15 5.78 -6.08
C LEU A 93 1.63 4.76 -5.05
N GLU A 94 2.73 5.02 -4.35
CA GLU A 94 3.23 4.17 -3.26
C GLU A 94 2.17 3.98 -2.17
N SER A 95 1.57 5.07 -1.69
CA SER A 95 0.50 5.02 -0.68
C SER A 95 -0.71 4.20 -1.15
N MET A 96 -1.09 4.33 -2.43
CA MET A 96 -2.18 3.56 -3.03
C MET A 96 -1.84 2.07 -3.10
N LEU A 97 -0.63 1.71 -3.55
CA LEU A 97 -0.18 0.33 -3.65
C LEU A 97 -0.14 -0.35 -2.28
N ILE A 98 0.39 0.34 -1.26
CA ILE A 98 0.39 -0.15 0.12
C ILE A 98 -1.04 -0.36 0.63
N SER A 99 -1.96 0.56 0.35
CA SER A 99 -3.37 0.43 0.73
C SER A 99 -4.04 -0.77 0.06
N VAL A 100 -3.73 -1.03 -1.22
CA VAL A 100 -4.22 -2.21 -1.94
C VAL A 100 -3.65 -3.49 -1.34
N ALA A 101 -2.35 -3.54 -1.06
CA ALA A 101 -1.70 -4.68 -0.41
C ALA A 101 -2.36 -5.00 0.94
N ALA A 102 -2.52 -3.98 1.80
CA ALA A 102 -3.15 -4.11 3.11
C ALA A 102 -4.61 -4.61 3.01
N SER A 103 -5.40 -4.08 2.05
CA SER A 103 -6.78 -4.52 1.86
C SER A 103 -6.90 -5.96 1.42
N ARG A 104 -5.99 -6.45 0.56
CA ARG A 104 -5.98 -7.85 0.11
C ARG A 104 -5.61 -8.81 1.25
N VAL A 105 -4.67 -8.43 2.10
CA VAL A 105 -4.32 -9.21 3.31
C VAL A 105 -5.50 -9.27 4.28
N ALA A 106 -6.15 -8.15 4.53
CA ALA A 106 -7.25 -8.05 5.49
C ALA A 106 -8.51 -8.83 5.05
N THR A 107 -8.76 -8.97 3.73
CA THR A 107 -9.95 -9.66 3.20
C THR A 107 -9.74 -11.16 2.97
N ALA A 108 -8.53 -11.68 3.13
CA ALA A 108 -8.18 -13.06 2.76
C ALA A 108 -8.91 -14.13 3.58
N LYS A 109 -9.26 -13.87 4.84
CA LYS A 109 -10.10 -14.78 5.66
C LYS A 109 -11.00 -13.99 6.62
N PRO A 110 -12.33 -14.19 6.60
CA PRO A 110 -13.22 -13.60 7.59
C PRO A 110 -12.88 -14.16 8.98
N THR A 111 -12.55 -13.31 9.91
CA THR A 111 -12.34 -13.71 11.31
C THR A 111 -13.67 -13.63 12.03
N PRO A 112 -14.20 -14.73 12.63
CA PRO A 112 -15.43 -14.68 13.38
C PRO A 112 -15.38 -13.62 14.49
N GLY A 113 -16.41 -12.79 14.56
CA GLY A 113 -16.48 -11.70 15.56
C GLY A 113 -15.73 -10.42 15.20
N PHE A 114 -15.03 -10.38 14.07
CA PHE A 114 -14.34 -9.17 13.60
C PHE A 114 -15.13 -8.49 12.47
N ASP A 115 -15.60 -7.28 12.74
CA ASP A 115 -16.31 -6.45 11.74
C ASP A 115 -15.30 -5.66 10.89
N MET A 116 -15.02 -6.18 9.70
CA MET A 116 -14.08 -5.59 8.75
C MET A 116 -14.53 -4.21 8.26
N ASN A 117 -15.84 -3.99 8.09
CA ASN A 117 -16.37 -2.70 7.65
C ASN A 117 -16.13 -1.64 8.72
N ARG A 118 -16.43 -1.96 9.96
CA ARG A 118 -16.17 -1.06 11.10
C ARG A 118 -14.68 -0.78 11.28
N PHE A 119 -13.82 -1.78 11.09
CA PHE A 119 -12.37 -1.60 11.11
C PHE A 119 -11.91 -0.57 10.06
N TRP A 120 -12.34 -0.71 8.81
CA TRP A 120 -11.98 0.21 7.74
C TRP A 120 -12.54 1.61 7.94
N GLN A 121 -13.76 1.74 8.45
CA GLN A 121 -14.34 3.03 8.82
C GLN A 121 -13.49 3.74 9.87
N VAL A 122 -13.16 3.05 10.96
CA VAL A 122 -12.33 3.62 12.02
C VAL A 122 -10.92 3.98 11.53
N ALA A 123 -10.32 3.14 10.68
CA ALA A 123 -9.01 3.41 10.07
C ALA A 123 -9.06 4.67 9.19
N ALA A 124 -10.09 4.84 8.36
CA ALA A 124 -10.28 6.03 7.53
C ALA A 124 -10.48 7.30 8.37
N TRP A 125 -11.25 7.22 9.45
CA TRP A 125 -11.44 8.33 10.38
C TRP A 125 -10.12 8.76 11.03
N ARG A 126 -9.35 7.80 11.52
CA ARG A 126 -8.03 8.06 12.13
C ARG A 126 -7.07 8.69 11.14
N ALA A 127 -7.02 8.19 9.90
CA ALA A 127 -6.17 8.75 8.84
C ALA A 127 -6.58 10.19 8.51
N SER A 128 -7.88 10.47 8.41
CA SER A 128 -8.39 11.82 8.15
C SER A 128 -8.08 12.80 9.28
N ALA A 129 -8.23 12.35 10.54
CA ALA A 129 -7.89 13.14 11.71
C ALA A 129 -6.38 13.44 11.77
N ALA A 130 -5.53 12.44 11.51
CA ALA A 130 -4.08 12.60 11.47
C ALA A 130 -3.66 13.61 10.38
N ALA A 131 -4.23 13.51 9.18
CA ALA A 131 -3.98 14.45 8.09
C ALA A 131 -4.41 15.89 8.41
N ALA A 132 -5.54 16.05 9.10
CA ALA A 132 -6.01 17.36 9.53
C ALA A 132 -5.09 17.99 10.60
N LEU A 133 -4.62 17.17 11.56
CA LEU A 133 -3.68 17.59 12.60
C LEU A 133 -2.32 17.96 12.01
N SER A 134 -1.77 17.16 11.09
CA SER A 134 -0.50 17.45 10.40
C SER A 134 -0.55 18.81 9.71
N LYS A 135 -1.61 19.09 8.96
CA LYS A 135 -1.78 20.39 8.29
C LYS A 135 -1.85 21.57 9.27
N ARG A 136 -2.39 21.38 10.47
CA ARG A 136 -2.41 22.42 11.50
C ARG A 136 -1.04 22.66 12.13
N VAL A 137 -0.31 21.58 12.42
CA VAL A 137 1.05 21.64 12.96
C VAL A 137 2.00 22.34 11.97
N ASP A 138 1.93 21.96 10.68
CA ASP A 138 2.78 22.57 9.64
C ASP A 138 2.47 24.06 9.47
N ARG A 139 1.20 24.46 9.56
CA ARG A 139 0.82 25.89 9.53
C ARG A 139 1.34 26.65 10.75
N ALA A 140 1.26 26.08 11.95
CA ALA A 140 1.78 26.69 13.18
C ALA A 140 3.30 26.90 13.10
N ARG A 141 4.05 25.88 12.67
CA ARG A 141 5.52 25.98 12.47
C ARG A 141 5.92 27.04 11.44
N ASN A 142 5.17 27.15 10.34
CA ASN A 142 5.46 28.14 9.33
C ASN A 142 5.13 29.57 9.79
N SER A 143 4.14 29.77 10.67
CA SER A 143 3.83 31.09 11.23
C SER A 143 4.87 31.58 12.25
N GLU A 144 5.52 30.68 12.99
CA GLU A 144 6.59 31.02 13.93
C GLU A 144 7.92 31.38 13.24
N ASN A 145 8.16 30.88 12.03
CA ASN A 145 9.39 31.16 11.27
C ASN A 145 9.38 32.52 10.54
N PHE A 146 8.26 33.26 10.57
CA PHE A 146 8.12 34.59 9.93
C PHE A 146 7.95 35.73 10.95
N SER A 147 8.18 35.48 12.24
CA SER A 147 8.23 36.48 13.30
C SER A 147 9.65 36.69 13.80
#